data_04df838cbfef57101b4e1cfb61b13c87
#
_entry.id   04df838cbfef57101b4e1cfb61b13c87
#
_cell.length_a   1.000
_cell.length_b   1.000
_cell.length_c   1.000
_cell.angle_alpha   90.00
_cell.angle_beta   90.00
_cell.angle_gamma   90.00
#
_symmetry.space_group_name_H-M   'P 1'
#
loop_
_entity.id
_entity.type
_entity.pdbx_description
1 polymer ?
#
loop_
_entity_poly.entity_id
_entity_poly.type
_entity_poly.pdbx_seq_one_letter_code
_entity_poly.pdbx_strand_id
1 'polypeptide(L)'
;MTLPMLVSVIIPAYNTDQYLAQTLDSVLAQTYSHFEVMIVDDGSTDRTLEIAQEYAAKDDRIRVISQPNQGVSLTRNHGIRETTGELVAFLDSDDRWHPTKLSAHVDHFQSFRQDAKSTEMESLGMSFAKVMFITSDGRCTQQYSNSKLTNIGPEDFYIENLAITPSNVVIRRSLLDQVGHFVSQPEGLEDQEIFVRIACSGAIIEGLDQVLTEYRIVESSVSSNLCRMEKNWQLLNRCIEIYAPNLVERHYDRAYAYFLRYLARRSIRIRANPQETQAFIWRAIRQDKSLLWVEPRRTLSTLLFAYAPQLSKQS
;
A
#
# COMPACT_ATOMS: atom_id res chain seq x y z
N MET A 1 -32.97 -4.84 5.93
CA MET A 1 -31.92 -4.95 4.88
C MET A 1 -31.05 -3.72 5.01
N THR A 2 -29.77 -3.87 5.33
CA THR A 2 -28.80 -2.77 5.28
C THR A 2 -28.61 -2.35 3.83
N LEU A 3 -28.63 -1.04 3.55
CA LEU A 3 -28.32 -0.53 2.22
C LEU A 3 -26.89 -0.96 1.82
N PRO A 4 -26.65 -1.31 0.55
CA PRO A 4 -25.31 -1.67 0.09
C PRO A 4 -24.39 -0.46 0.25
N MET A 5 -23.15 -0.70 0.75
CA MET A 5 -22.15 0.35 0.94
C MET A 5 -21.54 0.72 -0.41
N LEU A 6 -21.60 1.99 -0.82
CA LEU A 6 -20.93 2.45 -2.03
C LEU A 6 -19.42 2.46 -1.80
N VAL A 7 -18.66 1.83 -2.70
CA VAL A 7 -17.19 1.84 -2.68
C VAL A 7 -16.66 2.76 -3.78
N SER A 8 -15.89 3.78 -3.40
CA SER A 8 -15.14 4.61 -4.36
C SER A 8 -13.76 3.98 -4.60
N VAL A 9 -13.52 3.53 -5.82
CA VAL A 9 -12.21 3.02 -6.27
C VAL A 9 -11.44 4.17 -6.90
N ILE A 10 -10.29 4.52 -6.32
CA ILE A 10 -9.45 5.62 -6.75
C ILE A 10 -8.20 5.07 -7.41
N ILE A 11 -7.95 5.43 -8.67
CA ILE A 11 -6.84 4.95 -9.47
C ILE A 11 -6.00 6.15 -9.91
N PRO A 12 -4.88 6.44 -9.23
CA PRO A 12 -3.91 7.42 -9.72
C PRO A 12 -3.14 6.80 -10.90
N ALA A 13 -3.03 7.52 -12.01
CA ALA A 13 -2.35 7.04 -13.20
C ALA A 13 -1.35 8.07 -13.73
N TYR A 14 -0.12 7.63 -14.02
CA TYR A 14 0.91 8.44 -14.65
C TYR A 14 1.87 7.55 -15.44
N ASN A 15 1.84 7.66 -16.78
CA ASN A 15 2.68 6.91 -17.71
C ASN A 15 2.65 5.38 -17.43
N THR A 16 1.44 4.82 -17.46
CA THR A 16 1.16 3.40 -17.16
C THR A 16 0.34 2.72 -18.27
N ASP A 17 0.44 3.17 -19.52
CA ASP A 17 -0.29 2.63 -20.67
C ASP A 17 -0.12 1.12 -20.84
N GLN A 18 1.04 0.59 -20.45
CA GLN A 18 1.35 -0.83 -20.48
C GLN A 18 0.49 -1.68 -19.52
N TYR A 19 0.01 -1.11 -18.40
CA TYR A 19 -0.61 -1.86 -17.31
C TYR A 19 -2.08 -1.49 -17.08
N LEU A 20 -2.46 -0.24 -17.33
CA LEU A 20 -3.75 0.34 -16.94
C LEU A 20 -4.95 -0.49 -17.42
N ALA A 21 -4.91 -1.03 -18.64
CA ALA A 21 -6.00 -1.88 -19.15
C ALA A 21 -6.21 -3.11 -18.28
N GLN A 22 -5.15 -3.82 -17.86
CA GLN A 22 -5.24 -4.99 -16.99
C GLN A 22 -5.77 -4.62 -15.60
N THR A 23 -5.37 -3.46 -15.09
CA THR A 23 -5.87 -2.91 -13.83
C THR A 23 -7.37 -2.67 -13.89
N LEU A 24 -7.87 -1.99 -14.92
CA LEU A 24 -9.28 -1.69 -15.14
C LEU A 24 -10.12 -2.95 -15.37
N ASP A 25 -9.62 -3.90 -16.14
CA ASP A 25 -10.28 -5.21 -16.32
C ASP A 25 -10.48 -5.91 -14.98
N SER A 26 -9.51 -5.84 -14.05
CA SER A 26 -9.62 -6.44 -12.73
C SER A 26 -10.68 -5.76 -11.84
N VAL A 27 -10.92 -4.47 -12.03
CA VAL A 27 -11.98 -3.72 -11.33
C VAL A 27 -13.34 -4.06 -11.93
N LEU A 28 -13.47 -4.12 -13.24
CA LEU A 28 -14.73 -4.47 -13.90
C LEU A 28 -15.14 -5.92 -13.65
N ALA A 29 -14.19 -6.81 -13.36
CA ALA A 29 -14.44 -8.20 -12.98
C ALA A 29 -14.89 -8.38 -11.51
N GLN A 30 -15.04 -7.32 -10.72
CA GLN A 30 -15.45 -7.43 -9.32
C GLN A 30 -16.87 -7.99 -9.20
N THR A 31 -17.06 -8.95 -8.29
CA THR A 31 -18.38 -9.55 -8.00
C THR A 31 -19.30 -8.62 -7.23
N TYR A 32 -18.77 -7.65 -6.51
CA TYR A 32 -19.54 -6.56 -5.90
C TYR A 32 -19.77 -5.46 -6.92
N SER A 33 -21.03 -5.11 -7.21
CA SER A 33 -21.38 -4.20 -8.29
C SER A 33 -21.61 -2.74 -7.86
N HIS A 34 -21.78 -2.48 -6.55
CA HIS A 34 -22.12 -1.15 -6.04
C HIS A 34 -20.84 -0.34 -5.74
N PHE A 35 -20.18 0.09 -6.79
CA PHE A 35 -18.96 0.91 -6.73
C PHE A 35 -18.94 1.96 -7.83
N GLU A 36 -18.16 3.02 -7.62
CA GLU A 36 -17.76 4.01 -8.61
C GLU A 36 -16.23 3.96 -8.77
N VAL A 37 -15.73 4.33 -9.93
CA VAL A 37 -14.28 4.39 -10.23
C VAL A 37 -13.91 5.80 -10.63
N MET A 38 -12.88 6.36 -9.98
CA MET A 38 -12.28 7.63 -10.34
C MET A 38 -10.84 7.38 -10.77
N ILE A 39 -10.58 7.53 -12.07
CA ILE A 39 -9.24 7.52 -12.62
C ILE A 39 -8.75 8.97 -12.64
N VAL A 40 -7.62 9.25 -12.00
CA VAL A 40 -6.99 10.56 -12.03
C VAL A 40 -5.66 10.44 -12.78
N ASP A 41 -5.65 10.91 -14.01
CA ASP A 41 -4.44 11.00 -14.83
C ASP A 41 -3.60 12.20 -14.38
N ASP A 42 -2.39 11.96 -13.91
CA ASP A 42 -1.49 12.96 -13.36
C ASP A 42 -0.56 13.54 -14.43
N GLY A 43 -1.12 13.88 -15.59
CA GLY A 43 -0.41 14.51 -16.71
C GLY A 43 0.46 13.54 -17.51
N SER A 44 -0.08 12.35 -17.82
CA SER A 44 0.61 11.35 -18.64
C SER A 44 0.96 11.87 -20.03
N THR A 45 2.09 11.39 -20.55
CA THR A 45 2.61 11.72 -21.90
C THR A 45 2.57 10.53 -22.86
N ASP A 46 2.17 9.37 -22.36
CA ASP A 46 1.92 8.13 -23.12
C ASP A 46 0.41 7.95 -23.38
N ARG A 47 -0.03 6.75 -23.74
CA ARG A 47 -1.43 6.45 -24.02
C ARG A 47 -2.31 6.22 -22.78
N THR A 48 -1.81 6.49 -21.57
CA THR A 48 -2.55 6.25 -20.32
C THR A 48 -3.91 6.93 -20.29
N LEU A 49 -3.97 8.25 -20.63
CA LEU A 49 -5.22 9.01 -20.66
C LEU A 49 -6.19 8.49 -21.72
N GLU A 50 -5.70 8.14 -22.91
CA GLU A 50 -6.51 7.56 -24.01
C GLU A 50 -7.18 6.25 -23.55
N ILE A 51 -6.42 5.34 -22.94
CA ILE A 51 -6.93 4.07 -22.41
C ILE A 51 -7.99 4.33 -21.32
N ALA A 52 -7.74 5.23 -20.37
CA ALA A 52 -8.69 5.57 -19.33
C ALA A 52 -10.04 6.07 -19.92
N GLN A 53 -9.99 6.94 -20.94
CA GLN A 53 -11.17 7.48 -21.63
C GLN A 53 -11.93 6.38 -22.40
N GLU A 54 -11.22 5.43 -23.02
CA GLU A 54 -11.85 4.29 -23.70
C GLU A 54 -12.67 3.41 -22.73
N TYR A 55 -12.19 3.22 -21.49
CA TYR A 55 -12.90 2.46 -20.46
C TYR A 55 -14.09 3.24 -19.90
N ALA A 56 -13.95 4.55 -19.67
CA ALA A 56 -15.03 5.40 -19.23
C ALA A 56 -16.18 5.49 -20.27
N ALA A 57 -15.86 5.40 -21.56
CA ALA A 57 -16.88 5.35 -22.62
C ALA A 57 -17.68 4.03 -22.66
N LYS A 58 -17.22 2.96 -21.98
CA LYS A 58 -17.81 1.62 -21.98
C LYS A 58 -18.58 1.31 -20.70
N ASP A 59 -18.29 2.01 -19.59
CA ASP A 59 -18.91 1.74 -18.29
C ASP A 59 -19.13 3.05 -17.52
N ASP A 60 -20.39 3.41 -17.29
CA ASP A 60 -20.82 4.66 -16.64
C ASP A 60 -20.34 4.80 -15.19
N ARG A 61 -19.87 3.73 -14.55
CA ARG A 61 -19.28 3.78 -13.22
C ARG A 61 -17.88 4.40 -13.22
N ILE A 62 -17.23 4.50 -14.39
CA ILE A 62 -15.86 5.00 -14.53
C ILE A 62 -15.90 6.48 -14.94
N ARG A 63 -15.24 7.31 -14.16
CA ARG A 63 -14.99 8.71 -14.46
C ARG A 63 -13.49 8.97 -14.54
N VAL A 64 -13.09 9.89 -15.42
CA VAL A 64 -11.68 10.25 -15.66
C VAL A 64 -11.49 11.74 -15.47
N ILE A 65 -10.46 12.11 -14.75
CA ILE A 65 -9.98 13.49 -14.62
C ILE A 65 -8.51 13.50 -15.04
N SER A 66 -8.09 14.49 -15.83
CA SER A 66 -6.68 14.75 -16.12
C SER A 66 -6.26 16.07 -15.49
N GLN A 67 -5.06 16.08 -14.90
CA GLN A 67 -4.47 17.25 -14.24
C GLN A 67 -2.98 17.37 -14.60
N PRO A 68 -2.36 18.57 -14.43
CA PRO A 68 -0.91 18.68 -14.47
C PRO A 68 -0.27 17.81 -13.38
N ASN A 69 0.89 17.21 -13.67
CA ASN A 69 1.58 16.32 -12.72
C ASN A 69 1.86 17.01 -11.39
N GLN A 70 1.32 16.44 -10.29
CA GLN A 70 1.45 16.91 -8.92
C GLN A 70 1.94 15.81 -7.96
N GLY A 71 2.14 14.59 -8.45
CA GLY A 71 2.56 13.42 -7.69
C GLY A 71 1.39 12.63 -7.09
N VAL A 72 1.66 11.37 -6.79
CA VAL A 72 0.66 10.34 -6.44
C VAL A 72 -0.22 10.70 -5.25
N SER A 73 0.32 11.35 -4.21
CA SER A 73 -0.45 11.77 -3.02
C SER A 73 -1.55 12.75 -3.37
N LEU A 74 -1.22 13.81 -4.12
CA LEU A 74 -2.19 14.83 -4.52
C LEU A 74 -3.20 14.27 -5.53
N THR A 75 -2.78 13.34 -6.37
CA THR A 75 -3.61 12.62 -7.32
C THR A 75 -4.63 11.74 -6.60
N ARG A 76 -4.22 10.96 -5.57
CA ARG A 76 -5.15 10.20 -4.71
C ARG A 76 -6.11 11.14 -3.97
N ASN A 77 -5.61 12.25 -3.43
CA ASN A 77 -6.44 13.24 -2.75
C ASN A 77 -7.48 13.90 -3.68
N HIS A 78 -7.12 14.11 -4.94
CA HIS A 78 -8.08 14.59 -5.94
C HIS A 78 -9.20 13.55 -6.14
N GLY A 79 -8.86 12.29 -6.35
CA GLY A 79 -9.84 11.22 -6.46
C GLY A 79 -10.75 11.07 -5.23
N ILE A 80 -10.23 11.24 -4.00
CA ILE A 80 -11.05 11.23 -2.78
C ILE A 80 -12.11 12.34 -2.82
N ARG A 81 -11.75 13.56 -3.22
CA ARG A 81 -12.68 14.72 -3.27
C ARG A 81 -13.77 14.59 -4.30
N GLU A 82 -13.48 13.91 -5.42
CA GLU A 82 -14.40 13.75 -6.56
C GLU A 82 -15.33 12.53 -6.44
N THR A 83 -15.24 11.79 -5.33
CA THR A 83 -16.02 10.57 -5.09
C THR A 83 -16.83 10.67 -3.80
N THR A 84 -17.88 9.83 -3.66
CA THR A 84 -18.85 9.96 -2.58
C THR A 84 -19.10 8.67 -1.79
N GLY A 85 -18.46 7.55 -2.17
CA GLY A 85 -18.65 6.26 -1.52
C GLY A 85 -18.29 6.27 -0.04
N GLU A 86 -19.03 5.53 0.76
CA GLU A 86 -18.80 5.34 2.20
C GLU A 86 -17.45 4.67 2.49
N LEU A 87 -17.02 3.81 1.58
CA LEU A 87 -15.70 3.17 1.60
C LEU A 87 -14.86 3.71 0.46
N VAL A 88 -13.58 3.90 0.72
CA VAL A 88 -12.58 4.31 -0.26
C VAL A 88 -11.56 3.20 -0.41
N ALA A 89 -11.39 2.72 -1.63
CA ALA A 89 -10.40 1.74 -2.02
C ALA A 89 -9.40 2.38 -3.00
N PHE A 90 -8.11 2.17 -2.77
CA PHE A 90 -7.09 2.64 -3.69
C PHE A 90 -6.59 1.50 -4.55
N LEU A 91 -6.22 1.79 -5.81
CA LEU A 91 -5.63 0.82 -6.71
C LEU A 91 -4.60 1.55 -7.59
N ASP A 92 -3.33 1.22 -7.42
CA ASP A 92 -2.28 1.75 -8.27
C ASP A 92 -2.44 1.18 -9.70
N SER A 93 -2.17 1.99 -10.70
CA SER A 93 -2.50 1.73 -12.10
C SER A 93 -1.69 0.61 -12.76
N ASP A 94 -0.81 -0.04 -12.01
CA ASP A 94 -0.01 -1.21 -12.42
C ASP A 94 -0.35 -2.49 -11.63
N ASP A 95 -1.22 -2.41 -10.61
CA ASP A 95 -1.66 -3.54 -9.79
C ASP A 95 -2.96 -4.16 -10.32
N ARG A 96 -3.34 -5.33 -9.78
CA ARG A 96 -4.61 -6.01 -10.11
C ARG A 96 -5.30 -6.53 -8.86
N TRP A 97 -6.62 -6.64 -8.94
CA TRP A 97 -7.45 -7.18 -7.87
C TRP A 97 -8.01 -8.57 -8.21
N HIS A 98 -8.16 -9.39 -7.17
CA HIS A 98 -8.95 -10.60 -7.25
C HIS A 98 -10.45 -10.25 -7.39
N PRO A 99 -11.26 -10.99 -8.17
CA PRO A 99 -12.67 -10.66 -8.42
C PRO A 99 -13.54 -10.51 -7.17
N THR A 100 -13.19 -11.12 -6.05
CA THR A 100 -13.94 -11.05 -4.78
C THR A 100 -13.41 -9.99 -3.81
N LYS A 101 -12.46 -9.12 -4.22
CA LYS A 101 -11.84 -8.18 -3.28
C LYS A 101 -12.86 -7.21 -2.67
N LEU A 102 -13.65 -6.54 -3.48
CA LEU A 102 -14.61 -5.56 -2.97
C LEU A 102 -15.68 -6.24 -2.10
N SER A 103 -16.23 -7.39 -2.52
CA SER A 103 -17.21 -8.13 -1.71
C SER A 103 -16.63 -8.54 -0.36
N ALA A 104 -15.42 -9.12 -0.33
CA ALA A 104 -14.79 -9.55 0.91
C ALA A 104 -14.56 -8.39 1.90
N HIS A 105 -14.11 -7.22 1.40
CA HIS A 105 -13.94 -6.06 2.27
C HIS A 105 -15.28 -5.48 2.73
N VAL A 106 -16.29 -5.39 1.87
CA VAL A 106 -17.63 -4.92 2.25
C VAL A 106 -18.23 -5.82 3.33
N ASP A 107 -18.18 -7.14 3.15
CA ASP A 107 -18.65 -8.11 4.14
C ASP A 107 -17.89 -7.94 5.47
N HIS A 108 -16.61 -7.68 5.43
CA HIS A 108 -15.79 -7.42 6.61
C HIS A 108 -16.24 -6.15 7.34
N PHE A 109 -16.47 -5.04 6.65
CA PHE A 109 -17.03 -3.82 7.25
C PHE A 109 -18.44 -4.01 7.81
N GLN A 110 -19.25 -4.84 7.16
CA GLN A 110 -20.62 -5.12 7.62
C GLN A 110 -20.65 -6.02 8.86
N SER A 111 -19.73 -6.98 8.99
CA SER A 111 -19.65 -7.85 10.17
C SER A 111 -19.41 -7.05 11.45
N PHE A 112 -18.55 -6.03 11.40
CA PHE A 112 -18.31 -5.12 12.54
C PHE A 112 -19.54 -4.24 12.90
N ARG A 113 -20.46 -4.00 11.95
CA ARG A 113 -21.71 -3.27 12.24
C ARG A 113 -22.75 -4.12 12.98
N GLN A 114 -22.77 -5.43 12.75
CA GLN A 114 -23.79 -6.33 13.31
C GLN A 114 -23.50 -6.67 14.77
N ASP A 115 -22.25 -6.71 15.18
CA ASP A 115 -21.83 -6.99 16.55
C ASP A 115 -21.99 -5.78 17.49
N ALA A 116 -22.35 -4.63 16.94
CA ALA A 116 -22.30 -3.38 17.66
C ALA A 116 -23.70 -2.86 18.08
N LYS A 117 -24.01 -2.98 19.33
CA LYS A 117 -24.59 -1.85 20.10
C LYS A 117 -23.57 -0.69 20.18
N SER A 118 -22.60 -0.66 19.31
CA SER A 118 -21.35 0.07 19.37
C SER A 118 -21.49 1.47 18.74
N THR A 119 -20.89 2.43 19.42
CA THR A 119 -20.62 3.78 18.94
C THR A 119 -19.77 3.74 17.67
N GLU A 120 -19.72 4.81 16.87
CA GLU A 120 -18.88 4.90 15.66
C GLU A 120 -17.39 4.52 15.92
N MET A 121 -16.91 4.68 17.16
CA MET A 121 -15.55 4.33 17.58
C MET A 121 -15.27 2.82 17.64
N GLU A 122 -16.30 1.97 17.65
CA GLU A 122 -16.15 0.50 17.68
C GLU A 122 -16.34 -0.14 16.30
N SER A 123 -16.42 0.65 15.25
CA SER A 123 -16.54 0.16 13.88
C SER A 123 -15.19 0.00 13.20
N LEU A 124 -15.09 -0.98 12.28
CA LEU A 124 -13.89 -1.16 11.46
C LEU A 124 -13.61 0.11 10.66
N GLY A 125 -12.44 0.72 10.83
CA GLY A 125 -12.02 1.92 10.13
C GLY A 125 -11.22 1.63 8.87
N MET A 126 -10.35 0.62 8.91
CA MET A 126 -9.50 0.20 7.79
C MET A 126 -9.44 -1.32 7.70
N SER A 127 -9.59 -1.84 6.49
CA SER A 127 -9.44 -3.26 6.15
C SER A 127 -8.36 -3.42 5.09
N PHE A 128 -7.51 -4.44 5.22
CA PHE A 128 -6.54 -4.85 4.20
C PHE A 128 -6.53 -6.37 4.06
N ALA A 129 -5.78 -6.93 3.10
CA ALA A 129 -5.74 -8.36 2.84
C ALA A 129 -4.30 -8.83 2.61
N LYS A 130 -4.09 -10.09 2.24
CA LYS A 130 -2.81 -10.59 1.77
C LYS A 130 -2.57 -10.18 0.31
N VAL A 131 -1.31 -9.96 -0.01
CA VAL A 131 -0.83 -9.56 -1.33
C VAL A 131 -0.04 -10.70 -1.94
N MET A 132 -0.26 -10.97 -3.22
CA MET A 132 0.60 -11.80 -4.05
C MET A 132 1.50 -10.89 -4.90
N PHE A 133 2.79 -11.19 -4.95
CA PHE A 133 3.70 -10.46 -5.81
C PHE A 133 3.69 -11.04 -7.23
N ILE A 134 3.60 -10.16 -8.24
CA ILE A 134 3.68 -10.53 -9.65
C ILE A 134 4.86 -9.81 -10.34
N THR A 135 5.38 -10.42 -11.39
CA THR A 135 6.44 -9.81 -12.23
C THR A 135 5.88 -8.68 -13.10
N SER A 136 6.74 -7.89 -13.74
CA SER A 136 6.33 -6.81 -14.64
C SER A 136 5.44 -7.29 -15.79
N ASP A 137 5.62 -8.52 -16.27
CA ASP A 137 4.78 -9.15 -17.29
C ASP A 137 3.53 -9.86 -16.73
N GLY A 138 3.26 -9.75 -15.42
CA GLY A 138 2.04 -10.23 -14.77
C GLY A 138 2.06 -11.71 -14.36
N ARG A 139 3.23 -12.38 -14.40
CA ARG A 139 3.35 -13.77 -13.91
C ARG A 139 3.43 -13.82 -12.38
N CYS A 140 2.75 -14.79 -11.77
CA CYS A 140 2.80 -15.05 -10.34
C CYS A 140 4.21 -15.46 -9.90
N THR A 141 4.73 -14.83 -8.84
CA THR A 141 6.03 -15.19 -8.24
C THR A 141 5.91 -16.28 -7.18
N GLN A 142 4.69 -16.70 -6.82
CA GLN A 142 4.40 -17.56 -5.67
C GLN A 142 4.87 -16.97 -4.31
N GLN A 143 5.19 -15.69 -4.27
CA GLN A 143 5.52 -14.97 -3.04
C GLN A 143 4.30 -14.19 -2.56
N TYR A 144 4.04 -14.27 -1.24
CA TYR A 144 2.89 -13.65 -0.61
C TYR A 144 3.33 -12.78 0.57
N SER A 145 2.53 -11.77 0.89
CA SER A 145 2.72 -11.04 2.15
C SER A 145 2.40 -11.95 3.34
N ASN A 146 3.12 -11.76 4.43
CA ASN A 146 2.88 -12.45 5.70
C ASN A 146 2.82 -11.41 6.82
N SER A 147 1.84 -10.51 6.73
CA SER A 147 1.62 -9.44 7.68
C SER A 147 0.76 -9.90 8.85
N LYS A 148 0.91 -9.25 10.01
CA LYS A 148 -0.02 -9.35 11.13
C LYS A 148 -1.40 -8.86 10.68
N LEU A 149 -2.48 -9.59 11.00
CA LEU A 149 -3.83 -9.29 10.50
C LEU A 149 -4.78 -8.76 11.59
N THR A 150 -4.50 -9.00 12.86
CA THR A 150 -5.39 -8.65 13.98
C THR A 150 -4.61 -8.00 15.12
N ASN A 151 -5.31 -7.31 16.03
CA ASN A 151 -4.71 -6.61 17.18
C ASN A 151 -3.59 -5.65 16.72
N ILE A 152 -3.88 -4.84 15.73
CA ILE A 152 -2.93 -3.94 15.08
C ILE A 152 -2.92 -2.61 15.81
N GLY A 153 -1.73 -2.20 16.27
CA GLY A 153 -1.50 -0.91 16.87
C GLY A 153 -0.62 0.02 16.01
N PRO A 154 -0.45 1.28 16.45
CA PRO A 154 0.40 2.24 15.75
C PRO A 154 1.84 1.76 15.53
N GLU A 155 2.40 1.05 16.53
CA GLU A 155 3.76 0.51 16.46
C GLU A 155 3.94 -0.51 15.34
N ASP A 156 2.91 -1.29 15.03
CA ASP A 156 2.98 -2.30 13.98
C ASP A 156 3.18 -1.65 12.61
N PHE A 157 2.37 -0.61 12.25
CA PHE A 157 2.54 0.13 11.00
C PHE A 157 3.77 1.01 10.97
N TYR A 158 4.21 1.52 12.13
CA TYR A 158 5.43 2.31 12.20
C TYR A 158 6.68 1.46 11.96
N ILE A 159 6.71 0.23 12.48
CA ILE A 159 7.83 -0.70 12.31
C ILE A 159 7.86 -1.29 10.88
N GLU A 160 6.71 -1.70 10.34
CA GLU A 160 6.63 -2.30 8.99
C GLU A 160 5.29 -1.92 8.34
N ASN A 161 5.29 -1.58 7.05
CA ASN A 161 4.04 -1.38 6.31
C ASN A 161 3.31 -2.72 6.13
N LEU A 162 2.33 -3.00 7.00
CA LEU A 162 1.57 -4.26 6.99
C LEU A 162 0.69 -4.42 5.76
N ALA A 163 0.21 -3.32 5.18
CA ALA A 163 -0.64 -3.33 4.00
C ALA A 163 0.14 -3.52 2.70
N ILE A 164 1.46 -3.29 2.71
CA ILE A 164 2.38 -3.40 1.57
C ILE A 164 2.21 -2.29 0.53
N THR A 165 0.98 -1.98 0.13
CA THR A 165 0.62 -1.03 -0.93
C THR A 165 -0.76 -0.43 -0.66
N PRO A 166 -1.04 0.80 -1.08
CA PRO A 166 -2.40 1.35 -1.06
C PRO A 166 -3.41 0.50 -1.83
N SER A 167 -2.98 -0.20 -2.89
CA SER A 167 -3.84 -1.10 -3.68
C SER A 167 -4.50 -2.21 -2.84
N ASN A 168 -3.99 -2.44 -1.64
CA ASN A 168 -4.46 -3.51 -0.76
C ASN A 168 -5.48 -3.06 0.28
N VAL A 169 -5.69 -1.76 0.48
CA VAL A 169 -6.52 -1.23 1.57
C VAL A 169 -7.88 -0.76 1.10
N VAL A 170 -8.85 -0.89 2.02
CA VAL A 170 -10.16 -0.22 1.96
C VAL A 170 -10.35 0.52 3.28
N ILE A 171 -10.70 1.79 3.21
CA ILE A 171 -10.77 2.69 4.37
C ILE A 171 -12.14 3.34 4.41
N ARG A 172 -12.71 3.50 5.60
CA ARG A 172 -13.95 4.25 5.79
C ARG A 172 -13.71 5.74 5.48
N ARG A 173 -14.55 6.34 4.64
CA ARG A 173 -14.39 7.76 4.24
C ARG A 173 -14.38 8.69 5.43
N SER A 174 -15.28 8.52 6.39
CA SER A 174 -15.33 9.35 7.60
C SER A 174 -14.01 9.33 8.37
N LEU A 175 -13.27 8.21 8.34
CA LEU A 175 -11.95 8.13 8.97
C LEU A 175 -10.90 8.93 8.19
N LEU A 176 -10.90 8.88 6.86
CA LEU A 176 -10.02 9.73 6.04
C LEU A 176 -10.31 11.22 6.26
N ASP A 177 -11.58 11.59 6.37
CA ASP A 177 -11.98 12.97 6.63
C ASP A 177 -11.54 13.43 8.04
N GLN A 178 -11.57 12.54 9.02
CA GLN A 178 -11.15 12.80 10.39
C GLN A 178 -9.63 12.94 10.54
N VAL A 179 -8.85 12.00 9.97
CA VAL A 179 -7.38 11.98 10.16
C VAL A 179 -6.66 12.85 9.13
N GLY A 180 -7.33 13.25 8.06
CA GLY A 180 -6.78 13.95 6.90
C GLY A 180 -6.26 13.00 5.83
N HIS A 181 -6.09 13.54 4.63
CA HIS A 181 -5.71 12.80 3.43
C HIS A 181 -4.19 12.58 3.33
N PHE A 182 -3.72 12.03 2.19
CA PHE A 182 -2.30 11.81 1.96
C PHE A 182 -1.50 13.11 2.00
N VAL A 183 -0.32 13.08 2.59
CA VAL A 183 0.65 14.17 2.53
C VAL A 183 1.57 13.99 1.32
N SER A 184 2.02 15.09 0.70
CA SER A 184 2.89 15.03 -0.49
C SER A 184 4.31 14.57 -0.19
N GLN A 185 4.70 14.56 1.07
CA GLN A 185 5.99 14.08 1.56
C GLN A 185 5.77 13.25 2.84
N PRO A 186 6.51 12.16 3.05
CA PRO A 186 7.65 11.64 2.27
C PRO A 186 7.20 10.84 1.04
N GLU A 187 7.76 11.14 -0.12
CA GLU A 187 7.44 10.42 -1.37
C GLU A 187 7.93 8.96 -1.34
N GLY A 188 7.04 8.02 -1.70
CA GLY A 188 7.29 6.57 -1.65
C GLY A 188 7.18 5.96 -0.25
N LEU A 189 6.79 6.74 0.77
CA LEU A 189 6.42 6.32 2.12
C LEU A 189 5.16 7.07 2.60
N GLU A 190 4.46 7.76 1.71
CA GLU A 190 3.22 8.47 1.97
C GLU A 190 2.09 7.54 2.43
N ASP A 191 2.13 6.29 1.98
CA ASP A 191 1.21 5.23 2.38
C ASP A 191 1.49 4.79 3.83
N GLN A 192 2.74 4.58 4.20
CA GLN A 192 3.09 4.25 5.57
C GLN A 192 2.73 5.39 6.52
N GLU A 193 2.92 6.65 6.12
CA GLU A 193 2.56 7.81 6.92
C GLU A 193 1.07 7.82 7.26
N ILE A 194 0.19 7.71 6.25
CA ILE A 194 -1.25 7.74 6.49
C ILE A 194 -1.73 6.53 7.30
N PHE A 195 -1.15 5.34 7.11
CA PHE A 195 -1.52 4.15 7.87
C PHE A 195 -1.12 4.25 9.35
N VAL A 196 0.05 4.83 9.66
CA VAL A 196 0.45 5.15 11.04
C VAL A 196 -0.51 6.16 11.64
N ARG A 197 -0.88 7.21 10.92
CA ARG A 197 -1.81 8.25 11.38
C ARG A 197 -3.20 7.70 11.65
N ILE A 198 -3.70 6.81 10.79
CA ILE A 198 -4.94 6.06 10.99
C ILE A 198 -4.85 5.19 12.25
N ALA A 199 -3.76 4.46 12.44
CA ALA A 199 -3.58 3.63 13.63
C ALA A 199 -3.50 4.47 14.92
N CYS A 200 -2.87 5.66 14.87
CA CYS A 200 -2.81 6.59 16.00
C CYS A 200 -4.17 7.23 16.35
N SER A 201 -5.15 7.22 15.46
CA SER A 201 -6.50 7.73 15.77
C SER A 201 -7.32 6.79 16.69
N GLY A 202 -6.83 5.59 16.95
CA GLY A 202 -7.54 4.56 17.71
C GLY A 202 -8.58 3.78 16.89
N ALA A 203 -8.64 3.98 15.58
CA ALA A 203 -9.52 3.24 14.69
C ALA A 203 -9.19 1.74 14.69
N ILE A 204 -10.22 0.90 14.62
CA ILE A 204 -10.03 -0.55 14.47
C ILE A 204 -9.50 -0.83 13.06
N ILE A 205 -8.39 -1.56 13.00
CA ILE A 205 -7.74 -1.98 11.76
C ILE A 205 -7.61 -3.50 11.79
N GLU A 206 -8.12 -4.17 10.76
CA GLU A 206 -7.97 -5.62 10.64
C GLU A 206 -7.69 -6.05 9.21
N GLY A 207 -6.95 -7.16 9.09
CA GLY A 207 -6.63 -7.81 7.83
C GLY A 207 -7.45 -9.06 7.57
N LEU A 208 -7.74 -9.33 6.31
CA LEU A 208 -8.35 -10.57 5.82
C LEU A 208 -7.26 -11.59 5.48
N ASP A 209 -7.43 -12.83 5.93
CA ASP A 209 -6.55 -13.96 5.56
C ASP A 209 -6.89 -14.51 4.17
N GLN A 210 -6.91 -13.62 3.17
CA GLN A 210 -7.21 -13.92 1.77
C GLN A 210 -6.25 -13.15 0.88
N VAL A 211 -5.81 -13.72 -0.24
CA VAL A 211 -4.99 -13.03 -1.23
C VAL A 211 -5.93 -12.32 -2.21
N LEU A 212 -6.05 -11.01 -2.09
CA LEU A 212 -7.03 -10.21 -2.84
C LEU A 212 -6.38 -9.15 -3.73
N THR A 213 -5.07 -8.98 -3.67
CA THR A 213 -4.31 -8.00 -4.45
C THR A 213 -3.09 -8.66 -5.07
N GLU A 214 -2.86 -8.40 -6.35
CA GLU A 214 -1.66 -8.75 -7.08
C GLU A 214 -0.81 -7.49 -7.26
N TYR A 215 0.28 -7.41 -6.48
CA TYR A 215 1.21 -6.29 -6.49
C TYR A 215 2.32 -6.51 -7.51
N ARG A 216 2.44 -5.59 -8.47
CA ARG A 216 3.42 -5.69 -9.55
C ARG A 216 4.77 -5.13 -9.14
N ILE A 217 5.82 -5.95 -9.33
CA ILE A 217 7.20 -5.52 -9.12
C ILE A 217 7.73 -4.90 -10.41
N VAL A 218 7.83 -3.56 -10.40
CA VAL A 218 8.40 -2.79 -11.52
C VAL A 218 9.80 -2.29 -11.13
N GLU A 219 10.78 -2.49 -12.01
CA GLU A 219 12.17 -2.10 -11.73
C GLU A 219 12.37 -0.57 -11.67
N SER A 220 11.59 0.18 -12.42
CA SER A 220 11.63 1.66 -12.50
C SER A 220 10.77 2.38 -11.45
N SER A 221 10.29 1.70 -10.41
CA SER A 221 9.43 2.31 -9.39
C SER A 221 10.18 3.33 -8.51
N VAL A 222 9.42 4.25 -7.88
CA VAL A 222 9.95 5.25 -6.93
C VAL A 222 10.84 4.62 -5.85
N SER A 223 10.46 3.43 -5.35
CA SER A 223 11.20 2.67 -4.33
C SER A 223 12.51 2.05 -4.83
N SER A 224 12.87 2.18 -6.10
CA SER A 224 14.14 1.67 -6.64
C SER A 224 15.33 2.59 -6.34
N ASN A 225 15.10 3.86 -5.99
CA ASN A 225 16.16 4.76 -5.56
C ASN A 225 16.38 4.65 -4.04
N LEU A 226 17.29 3.75 -3.63
CA LEU A 226 17.52 3.41 -2.23
C LEU A 226 18.01 4.61 -1.39
N CYS A 227 18.87 5.47 -1.94
CA CYS A 227 19.34 6.67 -1.26
C CYS A 227 18.22 7.68 -1.01
N ARG A 228 17.30 7.83 -1.98
CA ARG A 228 16.12 8.67 -1.83
C ARG A 228 15.16 8.10 -0.77
N MET A 229 14.95 6.79 -0.79
CA MET A 229 14.12 6.11 0.21
C MET A 229 14.66 6.31 1.63
N GLU A 230 15.97 6.25 1.84
CA GLU A 230 16.57 6.49 3.17
C GLU A 230 16.39 7.94 3.64
N LYS A 231 16.52 8.92 2.74
CA LYS A 231 16.21 10.32 3.05
C LYS A 231 14.72 10.53 3.39
N ASN A 232 13.84 9.89 2.63
CA ASN A 232 12.39 9.97 2.86
C ASN A 232 11.98 9.28 4.16
N TRP A 233 12.70 8.25 4.63
CA TRP A 233 12.53 7.70 5.96
C TRP A 233 12.73 8.75 7.07
N GLN A 234 13.72 9.63 6.94
CA GLN A 234 13.92 10.72 7.91
C GLN A 234 12.77 11.73 7.87
N LEU A 235 12.22 12.00 6.68
CA LEU A 235 11.05 12.86 6.54
C LEU A 235 9.80 12.20 7.15
N LEU A 236 9.60 10.91 6.92
CA LEU A 236 8.52 10.13 7.54
C LEU A 236 8.54 10.28 9.06
N ASN A 237 9.71 10.08 9.69
CA ASN A 237 9.83 10.21 11.14
C ASN A 237 9.47 11.61 11.63
N ARG A 238 9.93 12.66 10.93
CA ARG A 238 9.56 14.05 11.27
C ARG A 238 8.06 14.30 11.17
N CYS A 239 7.40 13.74 10.16
CA CYS A 239 5.94 13.84 10.03
C CYS A 239 5.23 13.12 11.19
N ILE A 240 5.65 11.92 11.54
CA ILE A 240 5.04 11.13 12.62
C ILE A 240 5.32 11.77 13.99
N GLU A 241 6.50 12.34 14.21
CA GLU A 241 6.90 12.97 15.46
C GLU A 241 5.99 14.16 15.82
N ILE A 242 5.36 14.83 14.83
CA ILE A 242 4.42 15.93 15.04
C ILE A 242 3.19 15.47 15.83
N TYR A 243 2.64 14.29 15.54
CA TYR A 243 1.40 13.81 16.16
C TYR A 243 1.59 12.60 17.08
N ALA A 244 2.71 11.88 17.00
CA ALA A 244 3.01 10.71 17.81
C ALA A 244 4.49 10.66 18.28
N PRO A 245 5.01 11.67 19.00
CA PRO A 245 6.43 11.73 19.41
C PRO A 245 6.84 10.53 20.27
N ASN A 246 5.98 10.08 21.17
CA ASN A 246 6.25 8.90 22.02
C ASN A 246 6.38 7.59 21.23
N LEU A 247 5.68 7.48 20.09
CA LEU A 247 5.79 6.31 19.21
C LEU A 247 7.18 6.28 18.57
N VAL A 248 7.63 7.43 18.05
CA VAL A 248 8.97 7.57 17.46
C VAL A 248 10.04 7.29 18.50
N GLU A 249 9.99 7.95 19.66
CA GLU A 249 10.98 7.78 20.74
C GLU A 249 11.15 6.30 21.16
N ARG A 250 10.05 5.57 21.31
CA ARG A 250 10.08 4.18 21.81
C ARG A 250 10.50 3.16 20.75
N HIS A 251 10.19 3.40 19.49
CA HIS A 251 10.28 2.37 18.44
C HIS A 251 11.23 2.72 17.29
N TYR A 252 11.88 3.90 17.31
CA TYR A 252 12.74 4.37 16.21
C TYR A 252 13.79 3.34 15.80
N ASP A 253 14.58 2.85 16.76
CA ASP A 253 15.70 1.95 16.48
C ASP A 253 15.22 0.66 15.78
N ARG A 254 14.13 0.10 16.27
CA ARG A 254 13.52 -1.09 15.70
C ARG A 254 12.94 -0.81 14.31
N ALA A 255 12.16 0.25 14.16
CA ALA A 255 11.56 0.63 12.89
C ALA A 255 12.63 0.92 11.83
N TYR A 256 13.70 1.63 12.21
CA TYR A 256 14.82 1.91 11.30
C TYR A 256 15.58 0.65 10.91
N ALA A 257 15.76 -0.31 11.83
CA ALA A 257 16.38 -1.59 11.52
C ALA A 257 15.55 -2.41 10.52
N TYR A 258 14.23 -2.44 10.68
CA TYR A 258 13.31 -3.09 9.73
C TYR A 258 13.36 -2.40 8.36
N PHE A 259 13.37 -1.07 8.33
CA PHE A 259 13.49 -0.30 7.10
C PHE A 259 14.83 -0.54 6.38
N LEU A 260 15.96 -0.55 7.09
CA LEU A 260 17.27 -0.88 6.51
C LEU A 260 17.29 -2.31 5.94
N ARG A 261 16.67 -3.28 6.63
CA ARG A 261 16.51 -4.64 6.08
C ARG A 261 15.62 -4.65 4.83
N TYR A 262 14.55 -3.85 4.81
CA TYR A 262 13.73 -3.67 3.60
C TYR A 262 14.58 -3.13 2.43
N LEU A 263 15.42 -2.10 2.64
CA LEU A 263 16.32 -1.57 1.62
C LEU A 263 17.31 -2.64 1.13
N ALA A 264 17.88 -3.46 2.03
CA ALA A 264 18.74 -4.57 1.66
C ALA A 264 18.02 -5.59 0.77
N ARG A 265 16.78 -5.95 1.09
CA ARG A 265 15.96 -6.86 0.26
C ARG A 265 15.57 -6.23 -1.08
N ARG A 266 15.25 -4.93 -1.08
CA ARG A 266 14.95 -4.19 -2.31
C ARG A 266 16.17 -4.14 -3.23
N SER A 267 17.37 -3.87 -2.68
CA SER A 267 18.60 -3.83 -3.45
C SER A 267 18.92 -5.18 -4.12
N ILE A 268 18.64 -6.31 -3.45
CA ILE A 268 18.74 -7.64 -4.06
C ILE A 268 17.79 -7.78 -5.26
N ARG A 269 16.54 -7.34 -5.11
CA ARG A 269 15.52 -7.45 -6.17
C ARG A 269 15.86 -6.62 -7.41
N ILE A 270 16.35 -5.39 -7.22
CA ILE A 270 16.75 -4.50 -8.33
C ILE A 270 18.18 -4.76 -8.82
N ARG A 271 18.86 -5.79 -8.29
CA ARG A 271 20.23 -6.15 -8.64
C ARG A 271 21.24 -5.01 -8.47
N ALA A 272 21.06 -4.22 -7.40
CA ALA A 272 21.98 -3.16 -7.01
C ALA A 272 23.35 -3.72 -6.64
N ASN A 273 24.31 -2.80 -6.37
CA ASN A 273 25.66 -3.20 -5.96
C ASN A 273 25.62 -4.07 -4.69
N PRO A 274 26.21 -5.29 -4.68
CA PRO A 274 26.25 -6.16 -3.52
C PRO A 274 26.84 -5.50 -2.25
N GLN A 275 27.77 -4.56 -2.40
CA GLN A 275 28.34 -3.82 -1.28
C GLN A 275 27.29 -2.93 -0.58
N GLU A 276 26.38 -2.33 -1.33
CA GLU A 276 25.26 -1.55 -0.75
C GLU A 276 24.30 -2.47 0.01
N THR A 277 23.99 -3.63 -0.57
CA THR A 277 23.15 -4.64 0.10
C THR A 277 23.76 -5.07 1.44
N GLN A 278 25.06 -5.37 1.44
CA GLN A 278 25.81 -5.75 2.64
C GLN A 278 25.81 -4.62 3.66
N ALA A 279 26.03 -3.37 3.22
CA ALA A 279 26.01 -2.22 4.11
C ALA A 279 24.65 -2.04 4.79
N PHE A 280 23.54 -2.14 4.04
CA PHE A 280 22.20 -2.01 4.61
C PHE A 280 21.90 -3.11 5.63
N ILE A 281 22.15 -4.39 5.31
CA ILE A 281 21.81 -5.49 6.23
C ILE A 281 22.65 -5.46 7.50
N TRP A 282 23.95 -5.11 7.42
CA TRP A 282 24.78 -4.96 8.61
C TRP A 282 24.41 -3.75 9.47
N ARG A 283 24.01 -2.64 8.84
CA ARG A 283 23.46 -1.49 9.57
C ARG A 283 22.18 -1.87 10.29
N ALA A 284 21.27 -2.61 9.64
CA ALA A 284 20.04 -3.11 10.25
C ALA A 284 20.32 -3.94 11.51
N ILE A 285 21.23 -4.91 11.44
CA ILE A 285 21.58 -5.78 12.57
C ILE A 285 22.28 -5.00 13.70
N ARG A 286 23.10 -3.99 13.37
CA ARG A 286 23.73 -3.13 14.39
C ARG A 286 22.71 -2.25 15.09
N GLN A 287 21.70 -1.74 14.35
CA GLN A 287 20.65 -0.90 14.87
C GLN A 287 19.74 -1.67 15.85
N ASP A 288 19.32 -2.88 15.47
CA ASP A 288 18.54 -3.78 16.34
C ASP A 288 18.95 -5.24 16.15
N LYS A 289 19.69 -5.76 17.11
CA LYS A 289 20.13 -7.16 17.10
C LYS A 289 18.99 -8.16 17.23
N SER A 290 17.81 -7.73 17.73
CA SER A 290 16.65 -8.60 17.89
C SER A 290 16.13 -9.16 16.57
N LEU A 291 16.44 -8.52 15.43
CA LEU A 291 16.17 -9.04 14.08
C LEU A 291 16.65 -10.48 13.85
N LEU A 292 17.74 -10.89 14.52
CA LEU A 292 18.30 -12.24 14.39
C LEU A 292 17.45 -13.30 15.11
N TRP A 293 16.64 -12.90 16.09
CA TRP A 293 15.82 -13.79 16.88
C TRP A 293 14.33 -13.67 16.56
N VAL A 294 13.84 -12.45 16.31
CA VAL A 294 12.42 -12.20 16.07
C VAL A 294 12.03 -12.65 14.65
N GLU A 295 12.90 -12.35 13.67
CA GLU A 295 12.68 -12.75 12.27
C GLU A 295 13.93 -13.41 11.65
N PRO A 296 14.39 -14.54 12.22
CA PRO A 296 15.65 -15.16 11.82
C PRO A 296 15.67 -15.56 10.34
N ARG A 297 14.58 -16.13 9.83
CA ARG A 297 14.50 -16.57 8.43
C ARG A 297 14.66 -15.41 7.46
N ARG A 298 13.96 -14.30 7.67
CA ARG A 298 14.03 -13.11 6.82
C ARG A 298 15.43 -12.46 6.89
N THR A 299 16.01 -12.34 8.08
CA THR A 299 17.30 -11.70 8.28
C THR A 299 18.44 -12.53 7.72
N LEU A 300 18.48 -13.84 8.03
CA LEU A 300 19.52 -14.74 7.55
C LEU A 300 19.46 -14.98 6.04
N SER A 301 18.27 -15.10 5.44
CA SER A 301 18.14 -15.17 3.98
C SER A 301 18.64 -13.90 3.29
N THR A 302 18.36 -12.73 3.85
CA THR A 302 18.85 -11.46 3.31
C THR A 302 20.40 -11.39 3.39
N LEU A 303 20.99 -11.81 4.51
CA LEU A 303 22.45 -11.95 4.62
C LEU A 303 23.01 -12.91 3.57
N LEU A 304 22.43 -14.11 3.43
CA LEU A 304 22.89 -15.11 2.46
C LEU A 304 22.88 -14.54 1.03
N PHE A 305 21.77 -13.92 0.60
CA PHE A 305 21.67 -13.34 -0.74
C PHE A 305 22.57 -12.11 -0.95
N ALA A 306 22.91 -11.36 0.11
CA ALA A 306 23.86 -10.25 0.03
C ALA A 306 25.29 -10.72 -0.30
N TYR A 307 25.65 -11.94 0.09
CA TYR A 307 27.00 -12.51 -0.17
C TYR A 307 27.02 -13.54 -1.31
N ALA A 308 25.88 -14.11 -1.67
CA ALA A 308 25.75 -15.09 -2.74
C ALA A 308 24.60 -14.70 -3.70
N PRO A 309 24.75 -13.57 -4.44
CA PRO A 309 23.67 -13.03 -5.27
C PRO A 309 23.21 -13.98 -6.39
N GLN A 310 24.06 -14.95 -6.82
CA GLN A 310 23.69 -15.99 -7.78
C GLN A 310 22.58 -16.92 -7.28
N LEU A 311 22.39 -17.04 -5.96
CA LEU A 311 21.34 -17.87 -5.37
C LEU A 311 19.95 -17.22 -5.45
N SER A 312 19.89 -15.90 -5.62
CA SER A 312 18.62 -15.17 -5.76
C SER A 312 17.90 -15.42 -7.10
N LYS A 313 18.55 -16.08 -8.05
CA LYS A 313 17.99 -16.40 -9.39
C LYS A 313 17.07 -17.62 -9.39
N GLN A 314 17.03 -18.40 -8.32
CA GLN A 314 16.29 -19.67 -8.23
C GLN A 314 15.15 -19.66 -7.21
N SER A 315 14.94 -18.56 -6.52
CA SER A 315 13.86 -18.36 -5.55
C SER A 315 12.95 -17.22 -5.98
#